data_d66be1d3456d3ffd178d43fc4743c071
#
_entry.id   d66be1d3456d3ffd178d43fc4743c071
#
_cell.length_a   1.000
_cell.length_b   1.000
_cell.length_c   1.000
_cell.angle_alpha   90.00
_cell.angle_beta   90.00
_cell.angle_gamma   90.00
#
_symmetry.space_group_name_H-M   'P 1'
#
loop_
_entity.id
_entity.type
_entity.pdbx_description
1 polymer ?
#
loop_
_entity_poly.entity_id
_entity_poly.type
_entity_poly.pdbx_seq_one_letter_code
_entity_poly.pdbx_strand_id
1 'polypeptide(L)'
;MLIPIXKTCLNLTVIAGLXXVFPVYAQEXDSDTELPQQSAELNNRLLYLDIGRVLEEGIDSVAPEPFYQEQPNPEDDPQYSRREEGISAYNSAVEEIEYIGGAWDRALVEELFALGLLQQQQGDHDAAVETFDRAIHVNRINDGLHSLQQIPHVERILDSYVALKDWENADLYNNYLFFIQRKAFGPNDPRIIPVLDRLANWNMQAFDLGYGDLLGLRLSSAQILFRAAVRMVSLHFGRSDERYVPLKTNIAKSAYLVSRYSNYTAEQQRPEFRNTEDRLLKSLNERSRGPKSFRSGERALRDIVEYYIDESGSRYDXAVAITNLGDWXTXFDQRKXAGDRYTXAWQLLLTLDNSEELIQQXFGQVAPIPTFGKAANPGKASSYDPELEGLRSAYADVIFDVTANGYVRNLQMSSEITEQNSRLLSQLRRKVRNSSFRPLVIDGQPVISRGHQFRYRYWY
;
A
#
# COMPACT_ATOMS: atom_id res chain seq x y z
N MET A 1 -36.69 14.62 38.43
CA MET A 1 -36.72 15.25 37.11
C MET A 1 -35.48 14.75 36.38
N LEU A 2 -35.64 13.66 35.64
CA LEU A 2 -34.52 12.96 34.96
C LEU A 2 -34.27 13.67 33.62
N ILE A 3 -33.11 14.22 33.50
CA ILE A 3 -32.61 14.78 32.21
C ILE A 3 -32.02 13.60 31.44
N PRO A 4 -32.52 13.31 30.26
CA PRO A 4 -31.91 12.22 29.47
C PRO A 4 -30.51 12.60 29.06
N ILE A 5 -29.59 11.71 29.32
CA ILE A 5 -28.21 11.83 28.90
C ILE A 5 -28.16 11.66 27.39
N UNK A 6 -28.11 12.54 26.68
CA UNK A 6 -27.99 12.52 25.59
C UNK A 6 -26.93 11.90 25.22
N LYS A 7 -26.94 11.01 24.57
CA LYS A 7 -25.90 10.49 23.75
C LYS A 7 -25.35 11.64 22.87
N THR A 8 -24.48 12.39 23.42
CA THR A 8 -23.68 13.30 22.63
C THR A 8 -22.78 12.42 21.77
N CYS A 9 -23.26 12.11 20.59
CA CYS A 9 -22.33 11.76 19.50
C CYS A 9 -21.23 12.80 19.55
N LEU A 10 -20.03 12.36 19.77
CA LEU A 10 -18.84 13.20 19.69
C LEU A 10 -18.82 13.75 18.26
N ASN A 11 -19.41 14.91 18.12
CA ASN A 11 -19.44 15.56 16.81
C ASN A 11 -17.99 15.74 16.33
N LEU A 12 -17.73 15.14 15.22
CA LEU A 12 -16.49 15.16 14.43
C LEU A 12 -15.93 16.56 14.13
N THR A 13 -16.47 17.60 14.75
CA THR A 13 -16.08 18.99 14.49
C THR A 13 -14.64 19.30 14.88
N VAL A 14 -14.03 18.50 15.72
CA VAL A 14 -12.63 18.76 16.16
C VAL A 14 -11.60 18.24 15.15
N ILE A 15 -11.98 17.25 14.35
CA ILE A 15 -11.11 16.70 13.29
C ILE A 15 -11.18 17.57 12.02
N ALA A 16 -12.13 18.51 11.97
CA ALA A 16 -12.39 19.39 10.82
C ALA A 16 -11.22 20.32 10.42
N GLY A 17 -10.19 20.43 11.22
CA GLY A 17 -9.00 21.23 10.85
C GLY A 17 -8.07 20.57 9.86
N LEU A 18 -8.14 19.27 9.69
CA LEU A 18 -7.24 18.51 8.80
C LEU A 18 -7.95 17.46 7.96
N UNK A 19 -9.10 17.07 8.14
CA UNK A 19 -9.63 16.25 7.53
C UNK A 19 -10.34 16.78 6.68
N UNK A 20 -10.24 16.72 5.85
CA UNK A 20 -10.76 16.94 5.39
C UNK A 20 -11.75 16.76 5.61
N VAL A 21 -12.52 17.38 5.92
CA VAL A 21 -13.92 17.17 5.97
C VAL A 21 -14.38 16.81 4.57
N PHE A 22 -14.35 15.56 4.28
CA PHE A 22 -15.19 15.08 3.19
C PHE A 22 -16.63 15.34 3.63
N PRO A 23 -17.46 15.95 2.80
CA PRO A 23 -18.86 16.08 3.19
C PRO A 23 -19.43 14.68 3.37
N VAL A 24 -19.80 14.36 4.60
CA VAL A 24 -20.63 13.18 4.85
C VAL A 24 -22.02 13.57 4.32
N TYR A 25 -22.30 13.18 3.10
CA TYR A 25 -23.67 13.12 2.65
C TYR A 25 -24.30 11.93 3.38
N ALA A 26 -25.02 12.22 4.44
CA ALA A 26 -25.98 11.27 4.99
C ALA A 26 -27.09 11.10 3.95
N GLN A 27 -26.92 10.13 3.07
CA GLN A 27 -28.03 9.63 2.27
C GLN A 27 -28.81 8.66 3.15
N GLU A 28 -30.03 9.05 3.46
CA GLU A 28 -30.97 8.11 4.03
C GLU A 28 -31.12 6.91 3.11
N UNK A 29 -30.78 5.92 3.44
CA UNK A 29 -30.79 4.86 2.74
C UNK A 29 -32.09 4.36 2.65
N ASP A 30 -32.59 4.59 1.73
CA ASP A 30 -33.73 3.81 1.28
C ASP A 30 -33.26 2.38 1.07
N SER A 31 -33.72 1.55 1.97
CA SER A 31 -33.47 0.12 1.90
C SER A 31 -34.26 -0.47 0.75
N ASP A 32 -33.67 -0.53 -0.42
CA ASP A 32 -34.05 -1.55 -1.41
C ASP A 32 -33.04 -1.59 -2.57
N THR A 33 -32.39 -2.74 -2.65
CA THR A 33 -31.80 -3.31 -3.86
C THR A 33 -30.82 -2.46 -4.68
N GLU A 34 -29.52 -2.58 -4.41
CA GLU A 34 -28.55 -2.49 -5.51
C GLU A 34 -27.26 -3.30 -5.24
N LEU A 35 -27.38 -4.63 -5.25
CA LEU A 35 -26.22 -5.53 -5.31
C LEU A 35 -25.80 -5.98 -6.73
N PRO A 36 -26.38 -5.51 -7.86
CA PRO A 36 -25.91 -5.95 -9.17
C PRO A 36 -24.83 -5.04 -9.83
N GLN A 37 -24.63 -3.83 -9.36
CA GLN A 37 -23.71 -2.92 -10.10
C GLN A 37 -22.23 -3.19 -9.78
N GLN A 38 -21.90 -3.56 -8.56
CA GLN A 38 -20.51 -3.89 -8.20
C GLN A 38 -20.01 -5.15 -8.92
N SER A 39 -20.87 -6.15 -9.09
CA SER A 39 -20.50 -7.38 -9.81
C SER A 39 -20.30 -7.15 -11.31
N ALA A 40 -21.02 -6.19 -11.90
CA ALA A 40 -20.87 -5.87 -13.34
C ALA A 40 -19.58 -5.07 -13.61
N GLU A 41 -19.14 -4.22 -12.69
CA GLU A 41 -17.87 -3.50 -12.83
C GLU A 41 -16.66 -4.40 -12.56
N LEU A 42 -16.76 -5.32 -11.61
CA LEU A 42 -15.75 -6.34 -11.34
C LEU A 42 -15.52 -7.23 -12.57
N ASN A 43 -16.57 -7.63 -13.27
CA ASN A 43 -16.46 -8.43 -14.50
C ASN A 43 -15.77 -7.70 -15.66
N ASN A 44 -15.58 -6.39 -15.57
CA ASN A 44 -14.91 -5.59 -16.60
C ASN A 44 -13.44 -5.31 -16.31
N ARG A 45 -12.95 -5.64 -15.12
CA ARG A 45 -11.54 -5.41 -14.74
C ARG A 45 -10.81 -6.75 -14.68
N LEU A 46 -9.73 -6.87 -15.42
CA LEU A 46 -8.69 -7.87 -15.12
C LEU A 46 -7.98 -7.37 -13.87
N LEU A 47 -8.59 -7.62 -12.72
CA LEU A 47 -8.10 -7.07 -11.47
C LEU A 47 -6.85 -7.80 -10.98
N TYR A 48 -6.67 -9.06 -11.37
CA TYR A 48 -5.64 -9.91 -10.80
C TYR A 48 -4.86 -10.63 -11.90
N LEU A 49 -3.65 -10.15 -12.11
CA LEU A 49 -2.66 -10.79 -12.94
C LEU A 49 -1.51 -11.20 -12.05
N ASP A 50 -1.52 -12.43 -11.62
CA ASP A 50 -0.33 -13.02 -11.04
C ASP A 50 0.54 -13.49 -12.19
N ILE A 51 1.68 -12.85 -12.36
CA ILE A 51 2.63 -13.18 -13.43
C ILE A 51 3.62 -14.18 -12.86
N GLY A 52 3.34 -15.44 -13.07
CA GLY A 52 4.30 -16.52 -12.81
C GLY A 52 5.04 -16.90 -14.06
N ARG A 53 6.35 -17.04 -13.98
CA ARG A 53 7.11 -17.67 -15.06
C ARG A 53 6.80 -19.16 -15.05
N VAL A 54 6.48 -19.74 -16.20
CA VAL A 54 6.34 -21.19 -16.31
C VAL A 54 7.75 -21.80 -16.24
N LEU A 55 8.13 -22.20 -15.06
CA LEU A 55 9.22 -23.15 -14.88
C LEU A 55 8.63 -24.56 -15.05
N GLU A 56 9.41 -25.49 -15.49
CA GLU A 56 8.97 -26.82 -15.95
C GLU A 56 8.23 -27.68 -14.91
N GLU A 57 8.06 -27.21 -13.67
CA GLU A 57 7.25 -27.86 -12.64
C GLU A 57 6.54 -26.81 -11.80
N GLY A 58 5.28 -27.10 -11.52
CA GLY A 58 4.30 -26.18 -10.95
C GLY A 58 4.80 -25.19 -9.90
N ILE A 59 4.62 -23.93 -10.19
CA ILE A 59 4.79 -22.89 -9.18
C ILE A 59 3.58 -22.97 -8.27
N ASP A 60 3.78 -23.54 -7.10
CA ASP A 60 2.87 -23.29 -6.00
C ASP A 60 2.98 -21.81 -5.67
N SER A 61 2.04 -21.03 -6.15
CA SER A 61 1.88 -19.67 -5.69
C SER A 61 1.58 -19.76 -4.20
N VAL A 62 2.53 -19.36 -3.38
CA VAL A 62 2.25 -19.15 -1.97
C VAL A 62 1.14 -18.10 -1.92
N ALA A 63 -0.04 -18.51 -1.55
CA ALA A 63 -1.13 -17.58 -1.32
C ALA A 63 -0.64 -16.53 -0.31
N PRO A 64 -0.84 -15.24 -0.57
CA PRO A 64 -0.49 -14.24 0.43
C PRO A 64 -1.23 -14.59 1.73
N GLU A 65 -0.51 -14.52 2.84
CA GLU A 65 -1.12 -14.73 4.15
C GLU A 65 -2.35 -13.83 4.26
N PRO A 66 -3.47 -14.36 4.72
CA PRO A 66 -4.67 -13.54 4.87
C PRO A 66 -4.38 -12.39 5.83
N PHE A 67 -4.79 -11.19 5.42
CA PHE A 67 -4.64 -9.96 6.22
C PHE A 67 -5.49 -9.97 7.48
N TYR A 68 -6.25 -11.01 7.64
CA TYR A 68 -7.31 -11.13 8.58
C TYR A 68 -7.11 -12.43 9.33
N GLN A 69 -6.98 -12.32 10.61
CA GLN A 69 -7.00 -13.50 11.47
C GLN A 69 -8.46 -13.89 11.70
N GLU A 70 -8.82 -15.07 11.24
CA GLU A 70 -10.11 -15.65 11.61
C GLU A 70 -10.19 -15.74 13.15
N GLN A 71 -11.38 -15.57 13.69
CA GLN A 71 -11.58 -15.77 15.12
C GLN A 71 -11.14 -17.18 15.50
N PRO A 72 -10.31 -17.31 16.53
CA PRO A 72 -9.82 -18.64 16.92
C PRO A 72 -10.99 -19.54 17.32
N ASN A 73 -10.99 -20.74 16.74
CA ASN A 73 -11.97 -21.75 17.11
C ASN A 73 -11.55 -22.34 18.48
N PRO A 74 -12.43 -22.34 19.49
CA PRO A 74 -12.07 -22.88 20.81
C PRO A 74 -11.56 -24.32 20.78
N GLU A 75 -12.01 -25.13 19.83
CA GLU A 75 -11.57 -26.52 19.71
C GLU A 75 -10.14 -26.66 19.17
N ASP A 76 -9.66 -25.68 18.41
CA ASP A 76 -8.39 -25.75 17.71
C ASP A 76 -7.28 -24.92 18.37
N ASP A 77 -7.64 -23.99 19.24
CA ASP A 77 -6.70 -23.05 19.85
C ASP A 77 -6.48 -23.36 21.34
N PRO A 78 -5.32 -23.91 21.71
CA PRO A 78 -5.03 -24.24 23.11
C PRO A 78 -4.94 -23.03 24.04
N GLN A 79 -4.84 -21.81 23.50
CA GLN A 79 -4.77 -20.58 24.30
C GLN A 79 -6.14 -19.91 24.46
N TYR A 80 -7.18 -20.42 23.79
CA TYR A 80 -8.50 -19.77 23.77
C TYR A 80 -9.08 -19.57 25.18
N SER A 81 -9.19 -20.68 25.95
CA SER A 81 -9.74 -20.65 27.32
C SER A 81 -8.92 -19.75 28.24
N ARG A 82 -7.60 -19.75 28.10
CA ARG A 82 -6.72 -18.91 28.93
C ARG A 82 -6.94 -17.41 28.62
N ARG A 83 -7.17 -17.07 27.35
CA ARG A 83 -7.50 -15.67 26.98
C ARG A 83 -8.86 -15.27 27.53
N GLU A 84 -9.85 -16.17 27.46
CA GLU A 84 -11.19 -15.95 28.03
C GLU A 84 -11.14 -15.69 29.53
N GLU A 85 -10.35 -16.48 30.25
CA GLU A 85 -10.10 -16.25 31.69
C GLU A 85 -9.44 -14.88 31.93
N GLY A 86 -8.47 -14.50 31.09
CA GLY A 86 -7.80 -13.20 31.14
C GLY A 86 -8.78 -12.05 30.89
N ILE A 87 -9.62 -12.17 29.86
CA ILE A 87 -10.66 -11.16 29.53
C ILE A 87 -11.59 -10.98 30.75
N SER A 88 -12.04 -12.07 31.37
CA SER A 88 -12.88 -12.01 32.57
C SER A 88 -12.16 -11.32 33.74
N ALA A 89 -10.89 -11.64 33.96
CA ALA A 89 -10.09 -11.03 35.03
C ALA A 89 -9.91 -9.50 34.81
N TYR A 90 -9.59 -9.09 33.57
CA TYR A 90 -9.43 -7.65 33.26
C TYR A 90 -10.75 -6.89 33.35
N ASN A 91 -11.87 -7.50 32.95
CA ASN A 91 -13.20 -6.88 33.14
C ASN A 91 -13.46 -6.63 34.63
N SER A 92 -13.18 -7.60 35.50
CA SER A 92 -13.36 -7.44 36.95
C SER A 92 -12.44 -6.34 37.52
N ALA A 93 -11.17 -6.26 37.03
CA ALA A 93 -10.23 -5.19 37.43
C ALA A 93 -10.74 -3.81 37.01
N VAL A 94 -11.27 -3.69 35.81
CA VAL A 94 -11.86 -2.44 35.28
C VAL A 94 -13.04 -2.02 36.18
N GLU A 95 -13.95 -2.95 36.51
CA GLU A 95 -15.09 -2.67 37.39
C GLU A 95 -14.64 -2.20 38.79
N GLU A 96 -13.61 -2.84 39.35
CA GLU A 96 -13.08 -2.47 40.68
C GLU A 96 -12.47 -1.04 40.64
N ILE A 97 -11.69 -0.71 39.62
CA ILE A 97 -11.10 0.63 39.47
C ILE A 97 -12.24 1.67 39.34
N GLU A 98 -13.27 1.39 38.54
CA GLU A 98 -14.40 2.29 38.37
C GLU A 98 -15.18 2.52 39.69
N TYR A 99 -15.32 1.46 40.44
CA TYR A 99 -16.03 1.54 41.73
C TYR A 99 -15.31 2.45 42.73
N ILE A 100 -13.96 2.40 42.74
CA ILE A 100 -13.12 3.16 43.68
C ILE A 100 -12.83 4.58 43.16
N GLY A 101 -12.33 4.69 41.90
CA GLY A 101 -11.81 5.93 41.32
C GLY A 101 -12.74 6.61 40.31
N GLY A 102 -13.80 5.92 39.91
CA GLY A 102 -14.76 6.44 38.92
C GLY A 102 -14.37 6.13 37.47
N ALA A 103 -15.31 6.42 36.56
CA ALA A 103 -15.24 6.05 35.14
C ALA A 103 -14.10 6.70 34.35
N TRP A 104 -13.39 7.66 34.95
CA TRP A 104 -12.32 8.42 34.30
C TRP A 104 -10.97 8.26 35.01
N ASP A 105 -10.88 7.28 35.90
CA ASP A 105 -9.63 7.03 36.62
C ASP A 105 -8.51 6.68 35.63
N ARG A 106 -7.36 7.29 35.79
CA ARG A 106 -6.19 7.08 34.93
C ARG A 106 -5.73 5.60 34.91
N ALA A 107 -5.90 4.89 36.03
CA ALA A 107 -5.52 3.47 36.14
C ALA A 107 -6.29 2.58 35.15
N LEU A 108 -7.47 3.00 34.68
CA LEU A 108 -8.24 2.28 33.67
C LEU A 108 -7.50 2.10 32.35
N VAL A 109 -6.59 3.03 32.00
CA VAL A 109 -5.94 3.03 30.68
C VAL A 109 -5.13 1.74 30.45
N GLU A 110 -4.36 1.32 31.44
CA GLU A 110 -3.50 0.14 31.34
C GLU A 110 -4.33 -1.15 31.29
N GLU A 111 -5.37 -1.24 32.13
CA GLU A 111 -6.25 -2.42 32.17
C GLU A 111 -7.07 -2.55 30.88
N LEU A 112 -7.62 -1.43 30.39
CA LEU A 112 -8.35 -1.40 29.11
C LEU A 112 -7.43 -1.75 27.94
N PHE A 113 -6.15 -1.32 27.96
CA PHE A 113 -5.20 -1.68 26.90
C PHE A 113 -4.95 -3.20 26.88
N ALA A 114 -4.70 -3.80 28.04
CA ALA A 114 -4.49 -5.24 28.17
C ALA A 114 -5.74 -6.04 27.78
N LEU A 115 -6.93 -5.58 28.20
CA LEU A 115 -8.20 -6.18 27.83
C LEU A 115 -8.39 -6.16 26.30
N GLY A 116 -8.20 -5.00 25.67
CA GLY A 116 -8.35 -4.84 24.23
C GLY A 116 -7.37 -5.74 23.43
N LEU A 117 -6.14 -5.91 23.92
CA LEU A 117 -5.18 -6.84 23.29
C LEU A 117 -5.66 -8.29 23.33
N LEU A 118 -6.24 -8.72 24.45
CA LEU A 118 -6.77 -10.08 24.55
C LEU A 118 -7.98 -10.29 23.64
N GLN A 119 -8.85 -9.28 23.56
CA GLN A 119 -10.00 -9.30 22.65
C GLN A 119 -9.54 -9.40 21.19
N GLN A 120 -8.52 -8.61 20.79
CA GLN A 120 -7.91 -8.73 19.44
C GLN A 120 -7.37 -10.13 19.18
N GLN A 121 -6.62 -10.67 20.14
CA GLN A 121 -6.05 -12.02 20.02
C GLN A 121 -7.12 -13.10 19.96
N GLN A 122 -8.29 -12.83 20.53
CA GLN A 122 -9.45 -13.73 20.47
C GLN A 122 -10.22 -13.60 19.14
N GLY A 123 -9.89 -12.58 18.35
CA GLY A 123 -10.57 -12.27 17.08
C GLY A 123 -11.78 -11.36 17.26
N ASP A 124 -12.06 -10.94 18.50
CA ASP A 124 -13.20 -10.05 18.78
C ASP A 124 -12.79 -8.59 18.57
N HIS A 125 -12.67 -8.22 17.28
CA HIS A 125 -12.17 -6.91 16.89
C HIS A 125 -13.15 -5.78 17.23
N ASP A 126 -14.46 -6.05 17.22
CA ASP A 126 -15.47 -5.04 17.59
C ASP A 126 -15.36 -4.67 19.07
N ALA A 127 -15.30 -5.67 19.96
CA ALA A 127 -15.10 -5.43 21.39
C ALA A 127 -13.76 -4.73 21.66
N ALA A 128 -12.69 -5.13 20.95
CA ALA A 128 -11.38 -4.50 21.09
C ALA A 128 -11.42 -3.00 20.72
N VAL A 129 -12.10 -2.64 19.63
CA VAL A 129 -12.28 -1.24 19.21
C VAL A 129 -12.97 -0.44 20.31
N GLU A 130 -14.08 -0.96 20.87
CA GLU A 130 -14.81 -0.28 21.95
C GLU A 130 -13.91 -0.08 23.18
N THR A 131 -13.17 -1.10 23.55
CA THR A 131 -12.26 -1.08 24.70
C THR A 131 -11.13 -0.07 24.53
N PHE A 132 -10.46 -0.07 23.37
CA PHE A 132 -9.38 0.90 23.08
C PHE A 132 -9.93 2.33 22.97
N ASP A 133 -11.10 2.52 22.35
CA ASP A 133 -11.70 3.86 22.22
C ASP A 133 -12.04 4.43 23.59
N ARG A 134 -12.50 3.58 24.50
CA ARG A 134 -12.71 3.95 25.90
C ARG A 134 -11.41 4.39 26.57
N ALA A 135 -10.31 3.64 26.38
CA ALA A 135 -8.98 4.00 26.90
C ALA A 135 -8.51 5.36 26.34
N ILE A 136 -8.73 5.60 25.04
CA ILE A 136 -8.45 6.90 24.40
C ILE A 136 -9.23 8.01 25.08
N HIS A 137 -10.50 7.76 25.39
CA HIS A 137 -11.36 8.76 26.04
C HIS A 137 -10.85 9.11 27.45
N VAL A 138 -10.46 8.10 28.24
CA VAL A 138 -9.84 8.31 29.57
C VAL A 138 -8.54 9.11 29.42
N ASN A 139 -7.68 8.76 28.45
CA ASN A 139 -6.45 9.51 28.17
C ASN A 139 -6.73 10.98 27.83
N ARG A 140 -7.75 11.25 27.01
CA ARG A 140 -8.10 12.63 26.63
C ARG A 140 -8.53 13.47 27.81
N ILE A 141 -9.28 12.88 28.74
CA ILE A 141 -9.75 13.57 29.94
C ILE A 141 -8.56 13.89 30.88
N ASN A 142 -7.67 12.93 31.07
CA ASN A 142 -6.57 13.06 32.02
C ASN A 142 -5.37 13.84 31.45
N ASP A 143 -5.03 13.65 30.17
CA ASP A 143 -3.77 14.12 29.60
C ASP A 143 -3.99 15.13 28.45
N GLY A 144 -5.24 15.38 28.10
CA GLY A 144 -5.60 16.35 27.07
C GLY A 144 -5.90 15.72 25.71
N LEU A 145 -6.64 16.46 24.91
CA LEU A 145 -7.23 16.02 23.63
C LEU A 145 -6.18 15.52 22.61
N HIS A 146 -4.96 16.06 22.66
CA HIS A 146 -3.89 15.74 21.72
C HIS A 146 -2.74 15.00 22.38
N SER A 147 -3.01 14.33 23.50
CA SER A 147 -1.99 13.56 24.22
C SER A 147 -1.42 12.44 23.34
N LEU A 148 -0.10 12.27 23.40
CA LEU A 148 0.60 11.16 22.73
C LEU A 148 0.34 9.81 23.39
N GLN A 149 -0.19 9.80 24.63
CA GLN A 149 -0.53 8.56 25.34
C GLN A 149 -1.62 7.74 24.63
N GLN A 150 -2.42 8.39 23.79
CA GLN A 150 -3.46 7.68 23.04
C GLN A 150 -2.92 6.93 21.80
N ILE A 151 -1.67 7.18 21.37
CA ILE A 151 -1.11 6.59 20.12
C ILE A 151 -1.17 5.06 20.11
N PRO A 152 -0.69 4.34 21.16
CA PRO A 152 -0.74 2.88 21.12
C PRO A 152 -2.16 2.33 20.93
N HIS A 153 -3.15 2.96 21.54
CA HIS A 153 -4.55 2.55 21.42
C HIS A 153 -5.09 2.81 20.01
N VAL A 154 -4.76 3.96 19.41
CA VAL A 154 -5.12 4.31 18.03
C VAL A 154 -4.54 3.29 17.05
N GLU A 155 -3.28 2.87 17.26
CA GLU A 155 -2.61 1.86 16.43
C GLU A 155 -3.33 0.51 16.52
N ARG A 156 -3.74 0.09 17.74
CA ARG A 156 -4.49 -1.16 17.91
C ARG A 156 -5.89 -1.09 17.27
N ILE A 157 -6.57 0.04 17.40
CA ILE A 157 -7.86 0.28 16.71
C ILE A 157 -7.69 0.14 15.19
N LEU A 158 -6.63 0.71 14.64
CA LEU A 158 -6.33 0.60 13.20
C LEU A 158 -6.17 -0.87 12.79
N ASP A 159 -5.44 -1.66 13.57
CA ASP A 159 -5.27 -3.09 13.29
C ASP A 159 -6.63 -3.81 13.27
N SER A 160 -7.53 -3.47 14.21
CA SER A 160 -8.88 -4.06 14.27
C SER A 160 -9.73 -3.63 13.06
N TYR A 161 -9.74 -2.35 12.69
CA TYR A 161 -10.51 -1.89 11.51
C TYR A 161 -10.01 -2.53 10.21
N VAL A 162 -8.69 -2.74 10.08
CA VAL A 162 -8.12 -3.45 8.94
C VAL A 162 -8.60 -4.91 8.93
N ALA A 163 -8.60 -5.58 10.08
CA ALA A 163 -9.09 -6.96 10.21
C ALA A 163 -10.58 -7.07 9.85
N LEU A 164 -11.38 -6.09 10.29
CA LEU A 164 -12.82 -6.01 9.98
C LEU A 164 -13.11 -5.57 8.54
N LYS A 165 -12.10 -5.16 7.78
CA LYS A 165 -12.22 -4.53 6.45
C LYS A 165 -13.07 -3.24 6.49
N ASP A 166 -13.11 -2.58 7.64
CA ASP A 166 -13.78 -1.29 7.81
C ASP A 166 -12.85 -0.17 7.32
N TRP A 167 -12.84 0.02 6.01
CA TRP A 167 -11.90 0.97 5.36
C TRP A 167 -12.23 2.42 5.69
N GLU A 168 -13.49 2.72 6.01
CA GLU A 168 -13.91 4.08 6.40
C GLU A 168 -13.25 4.49 7.72
N ASN A 169 -13.37 3.64 8.73
CA ASN A 169 -12.78 3.90 10.04
C ASN A 169 -11.25 3.75 9.99
N ALA A 170 -10.72 2.81 9.21
CA ALA A 170 -9.26 2.72 8.99
C ALA A 170 -8.69 4.03 8.39
N ASP A 171 -9.38 4.62 7.41
CA ASP A 171 -8.97 5.91 6.83
C ASP A 171 -9.04 7.04 7.86
N LEU A 172 -10.13 7.11 8.61
CA LEU A 172 -10.33 8.12 9.65
C LEU A 172 -9.21 8.06 10.70
N TYR A 173 -8.91 6.87 11.21
CA TYR A 173 -7.91 6.69 12.28
C TYR A 173 -6.47 6.85 11.79
N ASN A 174 -6.13 6.50 10.54
CA ASN A 174 -4.83 6.84 9.94
C ASN A 174 -4.62 8.35 9.88
N ASN A 175 -5.64 9.09 9.44
CA ASN A 175 -5.62 10.56 9.41
C ASN A 175 -5.56 11.16 10.82
N TYR A 176 -6.27 10.57 11.78
CA TYR A 176 -6.26 11.00 13.17
C TYR A 176 -4.86 10.81 13.81
N LEU A 177 -4.24 9.66 13.59
CA LEU A 177 -2.88 9.38 14.07
C LEU A 177 -1.88 10.43 13.56
N PHE A 178 -1.94 10.75 12.27
CA PHE A 178 -1.13 11.81 11.67
C PHE A 178 -1.41 13.18 12.34
N PHE A 179 -2.69 13.49 12.55
CA PHE A 179 -3.11 14.77 13.14
C PHE A 179 -2.53 14.94 14.57
N ILE A 180 -2.68 13.95 15.45
CA ILE A 180 -2.22 14.07 16.85
C ILE A 180 -0.67 14.17 16.93
N GLN A 181 0.06 13.37 16.15
CA GLN A 181 1.52 13.43 16.16
C GLN A 181 2.03 14.75 15.58
N ARG A 182 1.43 15.20 14.49
CA ARG A 182 1.79 16.48 13.88
C ARG A 182 1.49 17.67 14.82
N LYS A 183 0.38 17.60 15.56
CA LYS A 183 0.03 18.63 16.57
C LYS A 183 1.03 18.65 17.72
N ALA A 184 1.43 17.47 18.20
CA ALA A 184 2.34 17.34 19.32
C ALA A 184 3.78 17.76 18.96
N PHE A 185 4.28 17.35 17.79
CA PHE A 185 5.68 17.51 17.42
C PHE A 185 5.93 18.69 16.46
N GLY A 186 4.90 19.07 15.69
CA GLY A 186 5.06 20.06 14.63
C GLY A 186 5.54 19.44 13.30
N PRO A 187 5.51 20.23 12.21
CA PRO A 187 5.74 19.69 10.85
C PRO A 187 7.19 19.40 10.50
N ASN A 188 8.17 19.82 11.34
CA ASN A 188 9.59 19.68 11.04
C ASN A 188 10.33 18.79 12.06
N ASP A 189 9.62 18.13 12.95
CA ASP A 189 10.22 17.23 13.94
C ASP A 189 10.39 15.84 13.32
N PRO A 190 11.60 15.21 13.41
CA PRO A 190 11.82 13.90 12.80
C PRO A 190 10.96 12.78 13.38
N ARG A 191 10.39 12.96 14.55
CA ARG A 191 9.46 11.98 15.15
C ARG A 191 8.19 11.77 14.33
N ILE A 192 7.88 12.67 13.38
CA ILE A 192 6.72 12.47 12.48
C ILE A 192 7.04 11.58 11.28
N ILE A 193 8.30 11.20 11.02
CA ILE A 193 8.68 10.38 9.84
C ILE A 193 7.89 9.07 9.79
N PRO A 194 7.79 8.28 10.87
CA PRO A 194 7.02 7.03 10.80
C PRO A 194 5.55 7.23 10.45
N VAL A 195 4.90 8.27 10.96
CA VAL A 195 3.48 8.49 10.64
C VAL A 195 3.28 9.04 9.23
N LEU A 196 4.26 9.80 8.70
CA LEU A 196 4.23 10.21 7.28
C LEU A 196 4.31 8.96 6.38
N ASP A 197 5.22 8.05 6.68
CA ASP A 197 5.39 6.81 5.94
C ASP A 197 4.13 5.93 6.04
N ARG A 198 3.60 5.75 7.26
CA ARG A 198 2.35 4.98 7.50
C ARG A 198 1.18 5.55 6.68
N LEU A 199 0.94 6.85 6.78
CA LEU A 199 -0.17 7.49 6.05
C LEU A 199 0.04 7.44 4.53
N ALA A 200 1.29 7.55 4.06
CA ALA A 200 1.60 7.41 2.64
C ALA A 200 1.31 5.99 2.15
N ASN A 201 1.74 4.98 2.90
CA ASN A 201 1.48 3.57 2.57
C ASN A 201 -0.02 3.25 2.64
N TRP A 202 -0.74 3.80 3.63
CA TRP A 202 -2.19 3.68 3.68
C TRP A 202 -2.85 4.24 2.41
N ASN A 203 -2.44 5.43 1.94
CA ASN A 203 -2.99 6.01 0.71
C ASN A 203 -2.68 5.14 -0.53
N MET A 204 -1.51 4.49 -0.58
CA MET A 204 -1.19 3.52 -1.65
C MET A 204 -2.12 2.30 -1.56
N GLN A 205 -2.33 1.77 -0.35
CA GLN A 205 -3.23 0.64 -0.10
C GLN A 205 -4.68 1.00 -0.44
N ALA A 206 -5.17 2.17 -0.02
CA ALA A 206 -6.52 2.65 -0.35
C ALA A 206 -6.73 2.76 -1.86
N PHE A 207 -5.70 3.21 -2.60
CA PHE A 207 -5.72 3.21 -4.08
C PHE A 207 -5.87 1.77 -4.61
N ASP A 208 -5.09 0.84 -4.10
CA ASP A 208 -5.12 -0.57 -4.55
C ASP A 208 -6.47 -1.24 -4.22
N LEU A 209 -7.07 -0.87 -3.08
CA LEU A 209 -8.42 -1.32 -2.67
C LEU A 209 -9.53 -0.68 -3.51
N GLY A 210 -9.24 0.39 -4.24
CA GLY A 210 -10.27 1.20 -4.91
C GLY A 210 -11.09 2.03 -3.93
N TYR A 211 -10.57 2.29 -2.73
CA TYR A 211 -11.30 2.99 -1.67
C TYR A 211 -11.17 4.51 -1.79
N GLY A 212 -12.31 5.17 -1.95
CA GLY A 212 -12.45 6.63 -2.02
C GLY A 212 -12.90 7.13 -3.40
N ASP A 213 -13.51 8.32 -3.43
CA ASP A 213 -14.09 8.91 -4.64
C ASP A 213 -13.04 9.44 -5.64
N LEU A 214 -11.84 9.71 -5.15
CA LEU A 214 -10.74 10.31 -5.94
C LEU A 214 -9.47 9.48 -5.72
N LEU A 215 -9.36 8.39 -6.47
CA LEU A 215 -8.22 7.47 -6.34
C LEU A 215 -6.89 8.14 -6.74
N GLY A 216 -6.93 9.05 -7.71
CA GLY A 216 -5.76 9.85 -8.06
C GLY A 216 -5.28 10.76 -6.93
N LEU A 217 -6.21 11.21 -6.08
CA LEU A 217 -5.86 11.99 -4.88
C LEU A 217 -5.09 11.12 -3.87
N ARG A 218 -5.47 9.84 -3.73
CA ARG A 218 -4.72 8.88 -2.89
C ARG A 218 -3.25 8.82 -3.33
N LEU A 219 -3.01 8.66 -4.65
CA LEU A 219 -1.65 8.60 -5.20
C LEU A 219 -0.89 9.92 -5.02
N SER A 220 -1.57 11.06 -5.22
CA SER A 220 -0.96 12.39 -5.01
C SER A 220 -0.58 12.58 -3.53
N SER A 221 -1.49 12.23 -2.62
CA SER A 221 -1.26 12.33 -1.18
C SER A 221 -0.08 11.45 -0.74
N ALA A 222 -0.05 10.19 -1.17
CA ALA A 222 1.06 9.29 -0.90
C ALA A 222 2.40 9.91 -1.34
N GLN A 223 2.46 10.43 -2.55
CA GLN A 223 3.70 11.02 -3.08
C GLN A 223 4.14 12.26 -2.30
N ILE A 224 3.20 13.13 -1.90
CA ILE A 224 3.49 14.31 -1.07
C ILE A 224 4.07 13.88 0.29
N LEU A 225 3.44 12.89 0.92
CA LEU A 225 3.86 12.35 2.22
C LEU A 225 5.25 11.69 2.15
N PHE A 226 5.50 10.86 1.14
CA PHE A 226 6.83 10.26 0.94
C PHE A 226 7.91 11.33 0.71
N ARG A 227 7.62 12.37 -0.07
CA ARG A 227 8.57 13.49 -0.29
C ARG A 227 8.85 14.23 1.01
N ALA A 228 7.82 14.48 1.82
CA ALA A 228 8.00 15.10 3.13
C ALA A 228 8.87 14.22 4.04
N ALA A 229 8.63 12.91 4.05
CA ALA A 229 9.43 11.95 4.82
C ALA A 229 10.90 11.96 4.36
N VAL A 230 11.15 11.90 3.05
CA VAL A 230 12.53 11.97 2.48
C VAL A 230 13.22 13.29 2.90
N ARG A 231 12.50 14.42 2.81
CA ARG A 231 13.04 15.72 3.22
C ARG A 231 13.44 15.71 4.70
N MET A 232 12.58 15.14 5.56
CA MET A 232 12.84 15.03 6.99
C MET A 232 14.04 14.11 7.28
N VAL A 233 14.10 12.95 6.62
CA VAL A 233 15.24 12.01 6.74
C VAL A 233 16.53 12.74 6.33
N SER A 234 16.53 13.36 5.14
CA SER A 234 17.74 14.04 4.62
C SER A 234 18.20 15.19 5.52
N LEU A 235 17.24 15.93 6.09
CA LEU A 235 17.55 17.10 6.95
C LEU A 235 18.13 16.69 8.30
N HIS A 236 17.59 15.64 8.92
CA HIS A 236 17.92 15.29 10.32
C HIS A 236 18.93 14.16 10.43
N PHE A 237 18.99 13.25 9.46
CA PHE A 237 19.81 12.04 9.55
C PHE A 237 20.80 11.89 8.40
N GLY A 238 20.61 12.66 7.32
CA GLY A 238 21.44 12.56 6.12
C GLY A 238 20.88 11.55 5.10
N ARG A 239 21.57 11.47 3.97
CA ARG A 239 21.18 10.55 2.88
C ARG A 239 21.59 9.09 3.19
N SER A 240 22.55 8.89 4.09
CA SER A 240 23.02 7.56 4.50
C SER A 240 22.04 6.80 5.42
N ASP A 241 20.98 7.44 5.88
CA ASP A 241 19.94 6.79 6.70
C ASP A 241 19.22 5.69 5.91
N GLU A 242 19.01 4.54 6.54
CA GLU A 242 18.42 3.34 5.94
C GLU A 242 17.03 3.56 5.33
N ARG A 243 16.27 4.55 5.81
CA ARG A 243 14.93 4.90 5.33
C ARG A 243 14.95 5.65 3.99
N TYR A 244 16.09 6.22 3.60
CA TYR A 244 16.19 7.09 2.41
C TYR A 244 15.82 6.33 1.14
N VAL A 245 16.45 5.19 0.89
CA VAL A 245 16.24 4.39 -0.35
C VAL A 245 14.81 3.84 -0.42
N PRO A 246 14.25 3.20 0.63
CA PRO A 246 12.85 2.75 0.59
C PRO A 246 11.85 3.87 0.29
N LEU A 247 12.00 5.03 0.92
CA LEU A 247 11.12 6.18 0.69
C LEU A 247 11.23 6.72 -0.75
N LYS A 248 12.44 6.78 -1.30
CA LYS A 248 12.66 7.16 -2.71
C LYS A 248 12.02 6.13 -3.66
N THR A 249 12.16 4.86 -3.35
CA THR A 249 11.51 3.77 -4.12
C THR A 249 10.00 3.94 -4.13
N ASN A 250 9.39 4.28 -2.99
CA ASN A 250 7.96 4.51 -2.89
C ASN A 250 7.50 5.75 -3.68
N ILE A 251 8.35 6.79 -3.78
CA ILE A 251 8.08 7.93 -4.69
C ILE A 251 8.03 7.44 -6.15
N ALA A 252 8.97 6.58 -6.56
CA ALA A 252 8.99 6.03 -7.93
C ALA A 252 7.76 5.14 -8.18
N LYS A 253 7.39 4.28 -7.21
CA LYS A 253 6.17 3.44 -7.29
C LYS A 253 4.90 4.28 -7.46
N SER A 254 4.72 5.30 -6.61
CA SER A 254 3.55 6.18 -6.70
C SER A 254 3.51 6.92 -8.04
N ALA A 255 4.65 7.39 -8.54
CA ALA A 255 4.76 8.05 -9.85
C ALA A 255 4.41 7.09 -11.00
N TYR A 256 4.81 5.81 -10.90
CA TYR A 256 4.42 4.79 -11.86
C TYR A 256 2.90 4.60 -11.88
N LEU A 257 2.28 4.45 -10.71
CA LEU A 257 0.82 4.25 -10.61
C LEU A 257 0.06 5.46 -11.17
N VAL A 258 0.51 6.69 -10.89
CA VAL A 258 -0.06 7.91 -11.50
C VAL A 258 -0.02 7.81 -13.03
N SER A 259 1.08 7.31 -13.61
CA SER A 259 1.21 7.20 -15.07
C SER A 259 0.26 6.15 -15.67
N ARG A 260 -0.18 5.18 -14.87
CA ARG A 260 -1.07 4.09 -15.31
C ARG A 260 -2.55 4.33 -14.99
N TYR A 261 -2.84 5.27 -14.11
CA TYR A 261 -4.21 5.56 -13.71
C TYR A 261 -4.87 6.54 -14.69
N SER A 262 -5.74 6.02 -15.55
CA SER A 262 -6.35 6.78 -16.67
C SER A 262 -7.14 8.01 -16.22
N ASN A 263 -7.78 7.94 -15.04
CA ASN A 263 -8.65 9.01 -14.54
C ASN A 263 -7.88 10.13 -13.82
N TYR A 264 -6.57 9.97 -13.60
CA TYR A 264 -5.77 10.89 -12.79
C TYR A 264 -5.94 12.36 -13.22
N THR A 265 -5.79 12.62 -14.53
CA THR A 265 -5.85 13.98 -15.07
C THR A 265 -7.24 14.61 -14.89
N ALA A 266 -8.30 13.82 -15.08
CA ALA A 266 -9.67 14.30 -14.89
C ALA A 266 -9.96 14.62 -13.43
N GLU A 267 -9.53 13.73 -12.51
CA GLU A 267 -9.70 13.94 -11.08
C GLU A 267 -8.91 15.16 -10.58
N GLN A 268 -7.69 15.34 -11.07
CA GLN A 268 -6.82 16.45 -10.68
C GLN A 268 -7.44 17.83 -10.99
N GLN A 269 -8.36 17.90 -11.96
CA GLN A 269 -9.06 19.15 -12.30
C GLN A 269 -10.18 19.48 -11.33
N ARG A 270 -10.65 18.53 -10.52
CA ARG A 270 -11.76 18.75 -9.58
C ARG A 270 -11.34 19.65 -8.42
N PRO A 271 -12.22 20.57 -7.98
CA PRO A 271 -11.90 21.45 -6.83
C PRO A 271 -11.58 20.68 -5.54
N GLU A 272 -12.28 19.58 -5.29
CA GLU A 272 -12.08 18.74 -4.08
C GLU A 272 -10.65 18.20 -4.04
N PHE A 273 -10.17 17.71 -5.17
CA PHE A 273 -8.79 17.22 -5.31
C PHE A 273 -7.79 18.33 -4.98
N ARG A 274 -7.91 19.48 -5.64
CA ARG A 274 -6.98 20.61 -5.48
C ARG A 274 -6.99 21.13 -4.04
N ASN A 275 -8.16 21.31 -3.46
CA ASN A 275 -8.31 21.83 -2.10
C ASN A 275 -7.68 20.89 -1.07
N THR A 276 -7.86 19.59 -1.23
CA THR A 276 -7.28 18.58 -0.31
C THR A 276 -5.75 18.53 -0.49
N GLU A 277 -5.28 18.50 -1.74
CA GLU A 277 -3.85 18.55 -2.06
C GLU A 277 -3.19 19.81 -1.46
N ASP A 278 -3.80 21.00 -1.66
CA ASP A 278 -3.27 22.25 -1.14
C ASP A 278 -3.24 22.28 0.40
N ARG A 279 -4.27 21.73 1.07
CA ARG A 279 -4.29 21.62 2.53
C ARG A 279 -3.14 20.72 3.03
N LEU A 280 -2.93 19.57 2.37
CA LEU A 280 -1.85 18.65 2.74
C LEU A 280 -0.48 19.31 2.54
N LEU A 281 -0.25 19.95 1.39
CA LEU A 281 1.00 20.68 1.10
C LEU A 281 1.28 21.76 2.16
N LYS A 282 0.28 22.58 2.50
CA LYS A 282 0.40 23.61 3.53
C LYS A 282 0.73 22.97 4.90
N SER A 283 0.05 21.88 5.24
CA SER A 283 0.25 21.23 6.53
C SER A 283 1.68 20.69 6.73
N LEU A 284 2.35 20.35 5.63
CA LEU A 284 3.70 19.77 5.61
C LEU A 284 4.79 20.78 5.22
N ASN A 285 4.43 22.06 4.99
CA ASN A 285 5.34 23.09 4.46
C ASN A 285 5.97 22.68 3.11
N GLU A 286 5.22 21.93 2.29
CA GLU A 286 5.66 21.48 0.96
C GLU A 286 5.16 22.47 -0.11
N ARG A 287 6.04 22.75 -1.08
CA ARG A 287 5.74 23.75 -2.13
C ARG A 287 5.35 23.15 -3.48
N SER A 288 5.68 21.89 -3.70
CA SER A 288 5.53 21.28 -5.02
C SER A 288 4.22 20.55 -5.15
N ARG A 289 3.34 21.05 -6.00
CA ARG A 289 2.13 20.33 -6.42
C ARG A 289 2.50 19.08 -7.22
N GLY A 290 1.73 18.08 -7.04
CA GLY A 290 1.53 16.83 -7.74
C GLY A 290 2.60 16.21 -8.63
N PRO A 291 2.52 14.92 -8.82
CA PRO A 291 3.55 14.22 -9.58
C PRO A 291 3.46 14.52 -11.08
N LYS A 292 4.58 14.94 -11.65
CA LYS A 292 4.82 14.73 -13.08
C LYS A 292 5.41 13.34 -13.17
N SER A 293 4.57 12.35 -13.46
CA SER A 293 4.87 10.93 -13.23
C SER A 293 6.27 10.49 -13.71
N PHE A 294 6.63 10.79 -14.95
CA PHE A 294 7.93 10.43 -15.49
C PHE A 294 9.09 11.08 -14.70
N ARG A 295 9.07 12.42 -14.58
CA ARG A 295 10.18 13.19 -13.95
C ARG A 295 10.33 12.93 -12.47
N SER A 296 9.20 12.68 -11.78
CA SER A 296 9.22 12.41 -10.35
C SER A 296 9.88 11.06 -10.05
N GLY A 297 9.48 10.03 -10.77
CA GLY A 297 10.07 8.70 -10.64
C GLY A 297 11.52 8.66 -11.11
N GLU A 298 11.82 9.25 -12.27
CA GLU A 298 13.19 9.35 -12.79
C GLU A 298 14.12 10.00 -11.76
N ARG A 299 13.71 11.12 -11.18
CA ARG A 299 14.52 11.82 -10.17
C ARG A 299 14.74 10.94 -8.94
N ALA A 300 13.68 10.30 -8.45
CA ALA A 300 13.79 9.44 -7.27
C ALA A 300 14.77 8.28 -7.51
N LEU A 301 14.68 7.64 -8.68
CA LEU A 301 15.58 6.53 -9.05
C LEU A 301 17.02 7.02 -9.28
N ARG A 302 17.20 8.20 -9.84
CA ARG A 302 18.52 8.82 -10.01
C ARG A 302 19.16 9.13 -8.65
N ASP A 303 18.38 9.65 -7.70
CA ASP A 303 18.84 9.92 -6.33
C ASP A 303 19.27 8.61 -5.62
N ILE A 304 18.61 7.47 -5.93
CA ILE A 304 18.99 6.16 -5.41
C ILE A 304 20.35 5.71 -6.02
N VAL A 305 20.54 5.91 -7.32
CA VAL A 305 21.83 5.62 -7.98
C VAL A 305 22.95 6.44 -7.32
N GLU A 306 22.71 7.76 -7.14
CA GLU A 306 23.68 8.65 -6.46
C GLU A 306 23.98 8.17 -5.03
N TYR A 307 22.97 7.75 -4.30
CA TYR A 307 23.14 7.18 -2.95
C TYR A 307 24.13 6.01 -2.94
N TYR A 308 23.95 5.05 -3.87
CA TYR A 308 24.83 3.88 -3.90
C TYR A 308 26.24 4.21 -4.37
N ILE A 309 26.43 5.27 -5.15
CA ILE A 309 27.75 5.76 -5.55
C ILE A 309 28.44 6.49 -4.39
N ASP A 310 27.75 7.42 -3.74
CA ASP A 310 28.36 8.40 -2.83
C ASP A 310 28.37 7.94 -1.37
N GLU A 311 27.34 7.21 -0.94
CA GLU A 311 27.12 6.91 0.49
C GLU A 311 27.37 5.45 0.84
N SER A 312 26.86 4.51 0.04
CA SER A 312 26.89 3.08 0.35
C SER A 312 28.18 2.41 -0.13
N GLY A 313 28.66 2.79 -1.29
CA GLY A 313 29.79 2.14 -1.95
C GLY A 313 29.51 0.73 -2.48
N SER A 314 28.29 0.21 -2.33
CA SER A 314 27.91 -1.11 -2.83
C SER A 314 27.80 -1.09 -4.35
N ARG A 315 28.79 -1.68 -5.03
CA ARG A 315 28.81 -1.76 -6.50
C ARG A 315 27.64 -2.60 -7.05
N TYR A 316 27.28 -3.65 -6.36
CA TYR A 316 26.14 -4.50 -6.77
C TYR A 316 24.82 -3.69 -6.71
N ASP A 317 24.54 -3.05 -5.59
CA ASP A 317 23.36 -2.21 -5.48
C ASP A 317 23.37 -1.01 -6.43
N UNK A 318 24.33 -0.60 -6.89
CA UNK A 318 24.53 0.31 -7.76
C UNK A 318 24.17 -0.10 -9.00
N ALA A 319 24.61 -1.25 -9.38
CA ALA A 319 24.21 -1.87 -10.66
C ALA A 319 22.70 -2.12 -10.71
N VAL A 320 22.10 -2.64 -9.63
CA VAL A 320 20.64 -2.85 -9.51
C VAL A 320 19.89 -1.52 -9.65
N ALA A 321 20.34 -0.46 -8.99
CA ALA A 321 19.71 0.86 -9.07
C ALA A 321 19.78 1.44 -10.48
N ILE A 322 20.93 1.29 -11.16
CA ILE A 322 21.10 1.72 -12.56
C ILE A 322 20.15 0.92 -13.46
N THR A 323 20.02 -0.39 -13.22
CA THR A 323 19.10 -1.26 -13.97
C THR A 323 17.65 -0.80 -13.78
N ASN A 324 17.24 -0.50 -12.55
CA ASN A 324 15.89 0.02 -12.24
C ASN A 324 15.64 1.36 -12.95
N LEU A 325 16.64 2.20 -13.06
CA LEU A 325 16.53 3.46 -13.84
C LEU A 325 16.40 3.15 -15.34
N GLY A 326 17.09 2.13 -15.85
CA GLY A 326 16.92 1.61 -17.21
C GLY A 326 15.50 1.11 -17.46
N ASP A 327 14.97 0.35 -16.52
CA ASP A 327 13.56 -0.14 -16.55
C ASP A 327 12.58 1.04 -16.59
N TRP A 328 12.84 2.07 -15.82
CA TRP A 328 12.05 3.30 -15.88
C TRP A 328 12.04 3.94 -17.26
N UNK A 329 13.14 3.87 -17.63
CA UNK A 329 13.31 4.40 -18.80
C UNK A 329 12.63 3.70 -19.80
N THR A 330 12.63 2.45 -19.95
CA THR A 330 11.90 1.55 -20.87
C THR A 330 10.37 1.72 -20.73
N UNK A 331 9.94 1.84 -19.59
CA UNK A 331 8.73 2.01 -19.26
C UNK A 331 8.11 3.07 -19.78
N PHE A 332 8.81 4.21 -20.00
CA PHE A 332 8.37 5.47 -20.56
C PHE A 332 8.89 5.73 -22.00
N ASP A 333 9.23 4.71 -22.67
CA ASP A 333 9.61 4.75 -24.08
C ASP A 333 10.91 5.53 -24.39
N GLN A 334 11.76 5.71 -23.37
CA GLN A 334 13.06 6.39 -23.52
C GLN A 334 14.16 5.35 -23.83
N ARG A 335 14.00 4.64 -24.96
CA ARG A 335 14.72 3.40 -25.31
C ARG A 335 16.24 3.55 -25.35
N LYS A 336 16.76 4.67 -25.91
CA LYS A 336 18.18 4.95 -25.91
C LYS A 336 18.71 5.12 -24.48
N UNK A 337 17.93 5.70 -23.63
CA UNK A 337 18.25 5.92 -22.38
C UNK A 337 18.35 4.72 -21.62
N ALA A 338 17.44 3.92 -21.93
CA ALA A 338 17.41 2.62 -21.25
C ALA A 338 18.60 1.73 -21.58
N GLY A 339 18.88 1.58 -22.85
CA GLY A 339 20.04 0.78 -23.31
C GLY A 339 21.35 1.24 -22.68
N ASP A 340 21.60 2.54 -22.67
CA ASP A 340 22.80 3.11 -22.04
C ASP A 340 22.90 2.74 -20.55
N ARG A 341 21.74 2.69 -19.84
CA ARG A 341 21.72 2.30 -18.43
C ARG A 341 22.01 0.80 -18.25
N TYR A 342 21.40 -0.03 -19.06
CA TYR A 342 21.66 -1.48 -19.01
C TYR A 342 23.13 -1.78 -19.32
N THR A 343 23.74 -1.10 -20.27
CA THR A 343 25.17 -1.20 -20.56
C THR A 343 26.01 -0.78 -19.34
N UNK A 344 25.41 0.19 -18.63
CA UNK A 344 26.04 0.65 -17.57
C UNK A 344 26.09 -0.24 -16.50
N ALA A 345 25.10 -0.72 -16.20
CA ALA A 345 24.93 -1.73 -15.13
C ALA A 345 25.69 -3.03 -15.41
N TRP A 346 25.58 -3.52 -16.63
CA TRP A 346 26.30 -4.72 -17.06
C TRP A 346 27.83 -4.58 -16.88
N GLN A 347 28.39 -3.45 -17.33
CA GLN A 347 29.82 -3.18 -17.16
C GLN A 347 30.23 -3.14 -15.69
N LEU A 348 29.39 -2.57 -14.83
CA LEU A 348 29.66 -2.52 -13.40
C LEU A 348 29.64 -3.94 -12.78
N LEU A 349 28.68 -4.78 -13.18
CA LEU A 349 28.61 -6.18 -12.72
C LEU A 349 29.87 -6.96 -13.14
N LEU A 350 30.43 -6.70 -14.32
CA LEU A 350 31.68 -7.35 -14.79
C LEU A 350 32.86 -7.09 -13.83
N THR A 351 32.83 -6.03 -13.04
CA THR A 351 33.93 -5.71 -12.11
C THR A 351 33.82 -6.47 -10.77
N LEU A 352 32.77 -7.28 -10.60
CA LEU A 352 32.51 -8.01 -9.36
C LEU A 352 33.01 -9.46 -9.46
N ASP A 353 33.34 -10.05 -8.31
CA ASP A 353 33.94 -11.39 -8.24
C ASP A 353 33.03 -12.48 -8.83
N ASN A 354 31.71 -12.39 -8.64
CA ASN A 354 30.72 -13.36 -9.15
C ASN A 354 29.99 -12.80 -10.39
N SER A 355 30.72 -12.15 -11.30
CA SER A 355 30.14 -11.37 -12.40
C SER A 355 29.18 -12.18 -13.28
N GLU A 356 29.53 -13.42 -13.63
CA GLU A 356 28.71 -14.28 -14.50
C GLU A 356 27.33 -14.55 -13.86
N GLU A 357 27.33 -14.95 -12.57
CA GLU A 357 26.11 -15.24 -11.83
C GLU A 357 25.24 -13.98 -11.69
N LEU A 358 25.85 -12.86 -11.34
CA LEU A 358 25.14 -11.59 -11.14
C LEU A 358 24.55 -11.07 -12.47
N ILE A 359 25.28 -11.20 -13.57
CA ILE A 359 24.81 -10.84 -14.92
C ILE A 359 23.65 -11.77 -15.31
N GLN A 360 23.79 -13.07 -15.07
CA GLN A 360 22.72 -14.02 -15.35
C GLN A 360 21.43 -13.69 -14.55
N GLN A 361 21.62 -13.35 -13.32
CA GLN A 361 20.51 -12.91 -12.47
C GLN A 361 19.84 -11.62 -12.95
N UNK A 362 20.62 -10.72 -13.42
CA UNK A 362 20.20 -9.53 -13.69
C UNK A 362 19.72 -9.44 -14.98
N PHE A 363 20.33 -9.98 -15.96
CA PHE A 363 20.11 -9.75 -17.39
C PHE A 363 19.86 -11.04 -18.20
N GLY A 364 20.05 -12.19 -17.61
CA GLY A 364 19.91 -13.49 -18.29
C GLY A 364 18.48 -13.92 -18.55
N GLN A 365 17.51 -13.13 -18.14
CA GLN A 365 16.08 -13.42 -18.32
C GLN A 365 15.32 -12.12 -18.61
N VAL A 366 14.31 -12.22 -19.47
CA VAL A 366 13.39 -11.09 -19.64
C VAL A 366 12.57 -10.90 -18.35
N ALA A 367 12.40 -9.67 -17.93
CA ALA A 367 11.67 -9.35 -16.70
C ALA A 367 10.53 -8.35 -17.00
N PRO A 368 9.33 -8.61 -16.52
CA PRO A 368 8.28 -7.59 -16.61
C PRO A 368 8.66 -6.36 -15.79
N ILE A 369 8.48 -5.17 -16.32
CA ILE A 369 8.91 -3.95 -15.67
C ILE A 369 7.71 -3.07 -15.28
N PRO A 370 7.86 -2.31 -14.19
CA PRO A 370 9.09 -2.12 -13.36
C PRO A 370 9.32 -3.25 -12.35
N THR A 371 10.56 -3.62 -12.13
CA THR A 371 10.97 -4.69 -11.20
C THR A 371 11.25 -4.20 -9.78
N PHE A 372 11.61 -2.91 -9.62
CA PHE A 372 11.92 -2.31 -8.31
C PHE A 372 10.70 -2.18 -7.39
N GLY A 373 9.56 -2.53 -7.88
CA GLY A 373 8.34 -2.55 -7.09
C GLY A 373 7.51 -3.76 -7.45
N LYS A 374 7.56 -4.79 -6.65
CA LYS A 374 6.53 -5.83 -6.68
C LYS A 374 5.14 -5.26 -6.31
N ALA A 375 5.10 -3.97 -6.03
CA ALA A 375 3.92 -3.29 -5.60
C ALA A 375 3.16 -2.87 -6.77
N ALA A 376 2.47 -3.35 -7.38
CA ALA A 376 1.47 -2.81 -8.23
C ALA A 376 1.08 -3.80 -9.27
N ASN A 377 0.73 -4.90 -8.81
CA ASN A 377 -0.49 -5.48 -9.31
C ASN A 377 -1.60 -4.69 -8.61
N PRO A 378 -2.23 -3.72 -9.27
CA PRO A 378 -3.47 -3.20 -8.70
C PRO A 378 -4.41 -4.39 -8.61
N GLY A 379 -4.64 -4.88 -7.42
CA GLY A 379 -5.40 -6.07 -7.24
C GLY A 379 -4.83 -7.13 -6.30
N LYS A 380 -3.58 -6.94 -5.83
CA LYS A 380 -3.16 -7.60 -4.60
C LYS A 380 -3.29 -6.60 -3.45
N ALA A 381 -4.45 -6.00 -3.33
CA ALA A 381 -4.87 -5.58 -2.02
C ALA A 381 -4.90 -6.86 -1.20
N SER A 382 -4.03 -6.89 -0.22
CA SER A 382 -3.85 -8.04 0.65
C SER A 382 -5.12 -8.44 1.42
N SER A 383 -6.20 -7.73 1.22
CA SER A 383 -7.50 -7.95 1.88
C SER A 383 -8.62 -8.35 0.93
N TYR A 384 -8.34 -8.35 -0.39
CA TYR A 384 -9.36 -8.77 -1.37
C TYR A 384 -9.00 -10.15 -1.90
N ASP A 385 -9.78 -11.13 -1.51
CA ASP A 385 -9.67 -12.48 -2.03
C ASP A 385 -10.83 -12.73 -3.00
N PRO A 386 -10.56 -12.81 -4.30
CA PRO A 386 -11.60 -13.08 -5.28
C PRO A 386 -12.33 -14.41 -5.06
N GLU A 387 -11.67 -15.38 -4.43
CA GLU A 387 -12.26 -16.69 -4.13
C GLU A 387 -13.31 -16.57 -3.01
N LEU A 388 -13.09 -15.69 -2.03
CA LEU A 388 -14.09 -15.38 -0.99
C LEU A 388 -15.33 -14.70 -1.58
N GLU A 389 -15.21 -14.01 -2.74
CA GLU A 389 -16.35 -13.41 -3.44
C GLU A 389 -17.00 -14.37 -4.45
N GLY A 390 -16.62 -15.65 -4.43
CA GLY A 390 -17.19 -16.67 -5.30
C GLY A 390 -16.70 -16.62 -6.74
N LEU A 391 -15.63 -15.87 -7.02
CA LEU A 391 -15.01 -15.86 -8.34
C LEU A 391 -14.17 -17.12 -8.55
N ARG A 392 -14.27 -17.72 -9.73
CA ARG A 392 -13.44 -18.86 -10.12
C ARG A 392 -12.12 -18.39 -10.71
N SER A 393 -11.06 -19.13 -10.48
CA SER A 393 -9.77 -18.83 -11.08
C SER A 393 -9.45 -19.75 -12.25
N ALA A 394 -8.67 -19.24 -13.20
CA ALA A 394 -8.15 -20.00 -14.32
C ALA A 394 -6.79 -19.46 -14.76
N TYR A 395 -6.10 -20.23 -15.58
CA TYR A 395 -4.77 -19.87 -16.08
C TYR A 395 -4.79 -19.64 -17.58
N ALA A 396 -3.97 -18.70 -18.02
CA ALA A 396 -3.68 -18.48 -19.43
C ALA A 396 -2.16 -18.54 -19.62
N ASP A 397 -1.72 -19.46 -20.46
CA ASP A 397 -0.33 -19.60 -20.87
C ASP A 397 -0.08 -18.72 -22.08
N VAL A 398 0.98 -17.93 -22.04
CA VAL A 398 1.36 -17.05 -23.13
C VAL A 398 2.79 -17.34 -23.56
N ILE A 399 3.01 -17.33 -24.87
CA ILE A 399 4.34 -17.43 -25.48
C ILE A 399 4.54 -16.18 -26.34
N PHE A 400 5.67 -15.51 -26.17
CA PHE A 400 5.96 -14.30 -26.94
C PHE A 400 7.46 -14.05 -27.07
N ASP A 401 7.81 -13.20 -28.01
CA ASP A 401 9.18 -12.69 -28.20
C ASP A 401 9.28 -11.31 -27.55
N VAL A 402 10.47 -10.98 -27.06
CA VAL A 402 10.79 -9.64 -26.54
C VAL A 402 11.86 -9.00 -27.44
N THR A 403 11.56 -7.83 -27.96
CA THR A 403 12.52 -7.07 -28.78
C THR A 403 13.62 -6.45 -27.91
N ALA A 404 14.71 -6.01 -28.49
CA ALA A 404 15.77 -5.27 -27.81
C ALA A 404 15.26 -4.00 -27.11
N ASN A 405 14.11 -3.48 -27.53
CA ASN A 405 13.44 -2.32 -26.93
C ASN A 405 12.39 -2.70 -25.86
N GLY A 406 12.28 -3.98 -25.51
CA GLY A 406 11.38 -4.45 -24.47
C GLY A 406 9.93 -4.60 -24.89
N TYR A 407 9.60 -4.57 -26.19
CA TYR A 407 8.23 -4.78 -26.70
C TYR A 407 7.93 -6.25 -26.90
N VAL A 408 6.69 -6.62 -26.60
CA VAL A 408 6.15 -7.95 -26.90
C VAL A 408 5.85 -8.08 -28.39
N ARG A 409 6.28 -9.19 -29.00
CA ARG A 409 5.96 -9.59 -30.39
C ARG A 409 5.54 -11.07 -30.43
N ASN A 410 4.87 -11.43 -31.51
CA ASN A 410 4.50 -12.84 -31.81
C ASN A 410 3.73 -13.52 -30.65
N LEU A 411 2.85 -12.76 -29.99
CA LEU A 411 2.13 -13.24 -28.82
C LEU A 411 1.12 -14.31 -29.20
N GLN A 412 1.30 -15.50 -28.63
CA GLN A 412 0.35 -16.62 -28.66
C GLN A 412 -0.19 -16.81 -27.24
N MET A 413 -1.46 -17.24 -27.13
CA MET A 413 -2.12 -17.42 -25.85
C MET A 413 -3.03 -18.63 -25.90
N SER A 414 -2.95 -19.48 -24.89
CA SER A 414 -3.82 -20.63 -24.70
C SER A 414 -4.39 -20.62 -23.27
N SER A 415 -5.61 -21.12 -23.12
CA SER A 415 -6.25 -21.29 -21.81
C SER A 415 -7.22 -22.46 -21.90
N GLU A 416 -7.39 -23.17 -20.82
CA GLU A 416 -8.30 -24.31 -20.73
C GLU A 416 -9.77 -23.90 -20.91
N ILE A 417 -10.10 -22.64 -20.55
CA ILE A 417 -11.47 -22.12 -20.57
C ILE A 417 -11.57 -21.03 -21.64
N THR A 418 -11.86 -21.42 -22.86
CA THR A 418 -11.86 -20.49 -24.01
C THR A 418 -13.23 -19.88 -24.32
N GLU A 419 -14.31 -20.65 -24.20
CA GLU A 419 -15.61 -20.19 -24.70
C GLU A 419 -16.32 -19.17 -23.80
N GLN A 420 -16.26 -19.35 -22.50
CA GLN A 420 -16.95 -18.47 -21.54
C GLN A 420 -16.18 -17.18 -21.24
N ASN A 421 -14.88 -17.17 -21.49
CA ASN A 421 -13.98 -16.09 -21.04
C ASN A 421 -13.28 -15.36 -22.18
N SER A 422 -13.83 -15.39 -23.40
CA SER A 422 -13.22 -14.78 -24.58
C SER A 422 -12.93 -13.29 -24.40
N ARG A 423 -13.79 -12.57 -23.66
CA ARG A 423 -13.62 -11.13 -23.37
C ARG A 423 -12.43 -10.89 -22.43
N LEU A 424 -12.34 -11.67 -21.32
CA LEU A 424 -11.23 -11.58 -20.37
C LEU A 424 -9.90 -11.94 -21.03
N LEU A 425 -9.89 -13.01 -21.82
CA LEU A 425 -8.70 -13.43 -22.56
C LEU A 425 -8.26 -12.37 -23.58
N SER A 426 -9.23 -11.69 -24.23
CA SER A 426 -8.91 -10.58 -25.13
C SER A 426 -8.32 -9.39 -24.40
N GLN A 427 -8.84 -9.07 -23.20
CA GLN A 427 -8.28 -8.00 -22.34
C GLN A 427 -6.88 -8.39 -21.88
N LEU A 428 -6.68 -9.63 -21.42
CA LEU A 428 -5.38 -10.15 -20.99
C LEU A 428 -4.36 -10.07 -22.15
N ARG A 429 -4.75 -10.53 -23.33
CA ARG A 429 -3.93 -10.45 -24.56
C ARG A 429 -3.49 -9.01 -24.84
N ARG A 430 -4.43 -8.06 -24.73
CA ARG A 430 -4.13 -6.61 -24.94
C ARG A 430 -3.16 -6.12 -23.84
N LYS A 431 -3.39 -6.51 -22.60
CA LYS A 431 -2.55 -6.09 -21.46
C LYS A 431 -1.13 -6.63 -21.64
N VAL A 432 -0.97 -7.91 -21.94
CA VAL A 432 0.35 -8.53 -22.18
C VAL A 432 1.06 -7.85 -23.37
N ARG A 433 0.34 -7.64 -24.49
CA ARG A 433 0.91 -6.98 -25.68
C ARG A 433 1.43 -5.58 -25.38
N ASN A 434 0.78 -4.86 -24.46
CA ASN A 434 1.12 -3.49 -24.09
C ASN A 434 2.08 -3.43 -22.89
N SER A 435 2.43 -4.56 -22.30
CA SER A 435 3.43 -4.63 -21.23
C SER A 435 4.82 -4.39 -21.80
N SER A 436 5.67 -3.80 -20.99
CA SER A 436 7.08 -3.62 -21.30
C SER A 436 7.90 -4.61 -20.49
N PHE A 437 8.97 -5.09 -21.09
CA PHE A 437 9.88 -6.04 -20.45
C PHE A 437 11.30 -5.50 -20.51
N ARG A 438 12.09 -5.77 -19.48
CA ARG A 438 13.54 -5.65 -19.59
C ARG A 438 13.98 -6.73 -20.57
N PRO A 439 14.68 -6.36 -21.68
CA PRO A 439 15.17 -7.36 -22.64
C PRO A 439 16.35 -8.14 -22.03
N LEU A 440 16.71 -9.24 -22.64
CA LEU A 440 18.02 -9.87 -22.40
C LEU A 440 19.11 -8.88 -22.76
N VAL A 441 20.19 -8.88 -21.98
CA VAL A 441 21.39 -8.08 -22.28
C VAL A 441 22.54 -9.07 -22.44
N ILE A 442 23.14 -9.08 -23.62
CA ILE A 442 24.28 -9.94 -23.97
C ILE A 442 25.45 -9.02 -24.39
N ASP A 443 26.59 -9.22 -23.82
CA ASP A 443 27.80 -8.38 -24.05
C ASP A 443 27.49 -6.87 -23.85
N GLY A 444 26.65 -6.58 -22.85
CA GLY A 444 26.29 -5.22 -22.52
C GLY A 444 25.25 -4.57 -23.44
N GLN A 445 24.68 -5.32 -24.39
CA GLN A 445 23.71 -4.78 -25.35
C GLN A 445 22.36 -5.49 -25.23
N PRO A 446 21.25 -4.75 -25.19
CA PRO A 446 19.92 -5.36 -25.26
C PRO A 446 19.71 -6.09 -26.58
N VAL A 447 19.21 -7.32 -26.53
CA VAL A 447 19.01 -8.16 -27.72
C VAL A 447 17.57 -8.63 -27.85
N ILE A 448 17.21 -9.06 -29.07
CA ILE A 448 15.93 -9.71 -29.34
C ILE A 448 16.01 -11.15 -28.81
N SER A 449 14.99 -11.55 -28.07
CA SER A 449 14.89 -12.91 -27.52
C SER A 449 13.51 -13.51 -27.82
N ARG A 450 13.44 -14.83 -27.97
CA ARG A 450 12.24 -15.49 -28.48
C ARG A 450 11.71 -16.57 -27.55
N GLY A 451 10.41 -16.84 -27.66
CA GLY A 451 9.77 -18.01 -27.06
C GLY A 451 9.66 -17.95 -25.54
N HIS A 452 9.55 -16.76 -24.97
CA HIS A 452 9.38 -16.61 -23.50
C HIS A 452 7.98 -17.08 -23.09
N GLN A 453 7.93 -17.95 -22.09
CA GLN A 453 6.69 -18.53 -21.60
C GLN A 453 6.36 -17.94 -20.24
N PHE A 454 5.09 -17.47 -20.09
CA PHE A 454 4.57 -16.93 -18.84
C PHE A 454 3.18 -17.49 -18.61
N ARG A 455 2.84 -17.72 -17.34
CA ARG A 455 1.50 -18.14 -16.91
C ARG A 455 0.85 -16.99 -16.16
N TYR A 456 -0.36 -16.66 -16.55
CA TYR A 456 -1.17 -15.62 -15.90
C TYR A 456 -2.38 -16.27 -15.23
N ARG A 457 -2.55 -16.05 -13.94
CA ARG A 457 -3.77 -16.42 -13.24
C ARG A 457 -4.79 -15.29 -13.42
N TYR A 458 -6.02 -15.62 -13.68
CA TYR A 458 -7.12 -14.66 -13.77
C TYR A 458 -8.37 -15.22 -13.11
N TRP A 459 -9.25 -14.34 -12.65
CA TRP A 459 -10.50 -14.70 -11.99
C TRP A 459 -11.69 -14.26 -12.87
N TYR A 460 -12.82 -15.02 -12.79
CA TYR A 460 -14.00 -14.79 -13.61
C TYR A 460 -15.28 -15.19 -12.89
#